data_add93c4f2a1a00caea1ded7f23aabef3
#
_entry.id   add93c4f2a1a00caea1ded7f23aabef3
#
_cell.length_a   1.000
_cell.length_b   1.000
_cell.length_c   1.000
_cell.angle_alpha   90.00
_cell.angle_beta   90.00
_cell.angle_gamma   90.00
#
_symmetry.space_group_name_H-M   'P 1'
#
loop_
_entity.id
_entity.type
_entity.pdbx_description
1 polymer ?
#
loop_
_entity_poly.entity_id
_entity_poly.type
_entity_poly.pdbx_seq_one_letter_code
_entity_poly.pdbx_strand_id
1 'polypeptide(L)'
;MQSDIEKHFAVSGFVMNQEKTKLLMVYHKKLNTWVIPGGHLEANEYPADGAIREIFEETGINATVIDSSEFAFKGNKKESSIATPYAMLSEFIPEKGDKPAHIHMDFIFVCIADEEIPRKRETEVADVKWMTWEEVLKSGTFESIKEFARKMVDEKAKM
;
A
#
# COMPACT_ATOMS: atom_id res chain seq x y z
N MET A 1 16.38 -20.68 7.80
CA MET A 1 16.23 -19.43 8.57
C MET A 1 15.89 -18.28 7.62
N GLN A 2 15.21 -17.26 8.11
CA GLN A 2 14.79 -16.13 7.26
C GLN A 2 15.96 -15.39 6.58
N SER A 3 17.17 -15.49 7.10
CA SER A 3 18.37 -14.88 6.51
C SER A 3 18.68 -15.38 5.10
N ASP A 4 18.28 -16.60 4.78
CA ASP A 4 18.58 -17.23 3.49
C ASP A 4 17.44 -17.14 2.48
N ILE A 5 16.33 -16.53 2.88
CA ILE A 5 15.16 -16.33 2.01
C ILE A 5 15.37 -15.09 1.16
N GLU A 6 15.07 -15.19 -0.13
CA GLU A 6 15.18 -14.09 -1.07
C GLU A 6 14.29 -12.91 -0.67
N LYS A 7 14.81 -11.70 -0.80
CA LYS A 7 14.11 -10.47 -0.43
C LYS A 7 13.85 -9.62 -1.65
N HIS A 8 12.61 -9.17 -1.78
CA HIS A 8 12.17 -8.34 -2.91
C HIS A 8 11.66 -7.00 -2.40
N PHE A 9 11.96 -5.94 -3.11
CA PHE A 9 11.33 -4.65 -2.86
C PHE A 9 9.90 -4.66 -3.36
N ALA A 10 8.98 -4.24 -2.50
CA ALA A 10 7.57 -4.06 -2.84
C ALA A 10 7.13 -2.65 -2.45
N VAL A 11 6.03 -2.20 -3.02
CA VAL A 11 5.43 -0.89 -2.76
C VAL A 11 3.94 -1.05 -2.60
N SER A 12 3.35 -0.30 -1.69
CA SER A 12 1.91 -0.32 -1.47
C SER A 12 1.42 1.02 -0.92
N GLY A 13 0.12 1.22 -0.91
CA GLY A 13 -0.47 2.47 -0.47
C GLY A 13 -1.67 2.31 0.45
N PHE A 14 -1.65 3.02 1.57
CA PHE A 14 -2.84 3.34 2.34
C PHE A 14 -3.52 4.51 1.62
N VAL A 15 -4.47 4.21 0.74
CA VAL A 15 -5.15 5.22 -0.08
C VAL A 15 -6.44 5.63 0.59
N MET A 16 -6.49 6.85 1.10
CA MET A 16 -7.69 7.42 1.71
C MET A 16 -8.43 8.31 0.72
N ASN A 17 -9.75 8.41 0.89
CA ASN A 17 -10.52 9.45 0.20
C ASN A 17 -10.17 10.83 0.78
N GLN A 18 -10.62 11.91 0.14
CA GLN A 18 -10.30 13.28 0.55
C GLN A 18 -10.74 13.58 1.98
N GLU A 19 -11.88 13.05 2.40
CA GLU A 19 -12.43 13.24 3.74
C GLU A 19 -11.76 12.37 4.81
N LYS A 20 -10.86 11.47 4.40
CA LYS A 20 -10.17 10.52 5.28
C LYS A 20 -11.11 9.63 6.08
N THR A 21 -12.23 9.27 5.47
CA THR A 21 -13.26 8.43 6.08
C THR A 21 -13.26 6.99 5.55
N LYS A 22 -12.55 6.75 4.46
CA LYS A 22 -12.50 5.45 3.80
C LYS A 22 -11.10 5.11 3.33
N LEU A 23 -10.83 3.82 3.24
CA LEU A 23 -9.59 3.25 2.72
C LEU A 23 -9.92 2.41 1.48
N LEU A 24 -9.10 2.54 0.45
CA LEU A 24 -9.21 1.72 -0.77
C LEU A 24 -8.62 0.34 -0.51
N MET A 25 -9.41 -0.70 -0.69
CA MET A 25 -9.01 -2.07 -0.45
C MET A 25 -9.22 -2.94 -1.67
N VAL A 26 -8.36 -3.92 -1.86
CA VAL A 26 -8.47 -4.92 -2.92
C VAL A 26 -8.60 -6.31 -2.30
N TYR A 27 -9.45 -7.17 -2.89
CA TYR A 27 -9.51 -8.57 -2.50
C TYR A 27 -8.52 -9.34 -3.35
N HIS A 28 -7.47 -9.84 -2.72
CA HIS A 28 -6.38 -10.52 -3.39
C HIS A 28 -6.63 -12.03 -3.43
N LYS A 29 -6.75 -12.60 -4.63
CA LYS A 29 -7.08 -14.02 -4.82
C LYS A 29 -6.08 -14.96 -4.16
N LYS A 30 -4.77 -14.69 -4.29
CA LYS A 30 -3.73 -15.54 -3.72
C LYS A 30 -3.71 -15.52 -2.20
N LEU A 31 -3.93 -14.34 -1.61
CA LEU A 31 -3.93 -14.16 -0.17
C LEU A 31 -5.29 -14.50 0.45
N ASN A 32 -6.32 -14.59 -0.39
CA ASN A 32 -7.69 -14.89 0.01
C ASN A 32 -8.19 -13.95 1.11
N THR A 33 -7.85 -12.67 1.00
CA THR A 33 -8.28 -11.64 1.96
C THR A 33 -8.21 -10.26 1.34
N TRP A 34 -8.81 -9.29 2.02
CA TRP A 34 -8.70 -7.88 1.68
C TRP A 34 -7.36 -7.33 2.12
N VAL A 35 -6.71 -6.57 1.24
CA VAL A 35 -5.42 -5.91 1.50
C VAL A 35 -5.41 -4.54 0.84
N ILE A 36 -4.40 -3.74 1.16
CA ILE A 36 -4.16 -2.49 0.43
C ILE A 36 -3.54 -2.79 -0.94
N PRO A 37 -3.76 -1.95 -1.95
CA PRO A 37 -3.16 -2.16 -3.26
C PRO A 37 -1.64 -2.00 -3.22
N GLY A 38 -0.94 -2.83 -3.98
CA GLY A 38 0.52 -2.82 -4.05
C GLY A 38 1.06 -3.98 -4.87
N GLY A 39 2.36 -4.01 -5.04
CA GLY A 39 3.08 -5.03 -5.79
C GLY A 39 4.58 -4.80 -5.79
N HIS A 40 5.28 -5.49 -6.69
CA HIS A 40 6.73 -5.37 -6.79
C HIS A 40 7.17 -4.00 -7.34
N LEU A 41 8.23 -3.45 -6.75
CA LEU A 41 8.91 -2.30 -7.31
C LEU A 41 9.62 -2.71 -8.60
N GLU A 42 9.46 -1.94 -9.66
CA GLU A 42 10.13 -2.19 -10.93
C GLU A 42 11.48 -1.48 -10.99
N ALA A 43 12.34 -1.92 -11.90
CA ALA A 43 13.60 -1.24 -12.16
C ALA A 43 13.32 0.17 -12.68
N ASN A 44 14.19 1.10 -12.31
CA ASN A 44 14.17 2.48 -12.82
C ASN A 44 12.94 3.31 -12.42
N GLU A 45 12.27 2.96 -11.32
CA GLU A 45 11.22 3.81 -10.76
C GLU A 45 11.52 4.12 -9.29
N TYR A 46 11.11 5.30 -8.84
CA TYR A 46 11.15 5.62 -7.42
C TYR A 46 10.04 4.87 -6.69
N PRO A 47 10.25 4.50 -5.41
CA PRO A 47 9.22 3.74 -4.67
C PRO A 47 7.83 4.40 -4.65
N ALA A 48 7.75 5.72 -4.51
CA ALA A 48 6.46 6.43 -4.53
C ALA A 48 5.76 6.29 -5.88
N ASP A 49 6.51 6.39 -6.98
CA ASP A 49 5.97 6.24 -8.33
C ASP A 49 5.49 4.81 -8.56
N GLY A 50 6.23 3.82 -8.04
CA GLY A 50 5.83 2.42 -8.09
C GLY A 50 4.52 2.16 -7.33
N ALA A 51 4.36 2.78 -6.17
CA ALA A 51 3.12 2.66 -5.40
C ALA A 51 1.93 3.24 -6.17
N ILE A 52 2.09 4.43 -6.77
CA ILE A 52 1.05 5.06 -7.59
C ILE A 52 0.70 4.17 -8.79
N ARG A 53 1.70 3.61 -9.44
CA ARG A 53 1.50 2.70 -10.57
C ARG A 53 0.71 1.45 -10.17
N GLU A 54 1.11 0.79 -9.08
CA GLU A 54 0.42 -0.42 -8.59
C GLU A 54 -1.02 -0.12 -8.18
N ILE A 55 -1.26 1.01 -7.48
CA ILE A 55 -2.60 1.43 -7.10
C ILE A 55 -3.48 1.58 -8.36
N PHE A 56 -2.97 2.26 -9.38
CA PHE A 56 -3.72 2.45 -10.61
C PHE A 56 -3.94 1.13 -11.37
N GLU A 57 -2.92 0.30 -11.47
CA GLU A 57 -3.01 -0.99 -12.18
C GLU A 57 -4.06 -1.91 -11.54
N GLU A 58 -4.15 -1.92 -10.21
CA GLU A 58 -5.09 -2.79 -9.52
C GLU A 58 -6.50 -2.21 -9.38
N THR A 59 -6.63 -0.89 -9.28
CA THR A 59 -7.91 -0.26 -8.89
C THR A 59 -8.45 0.77 -9.87
N GLY A 60 -7.63 1.24 -10.81
CA GLY A 60 -8.00 2.35 -11.69
C GLY A 60 -8.05 3.71 -11.03
N ILE A 61 -7.64 3.81 -9.75
CA ILE A 61 -7.67 5.06 -8.99
C ILE A 61 -6.33 5.78 -9.12
N ASN A 62 -6.39 7.07 -9.42
CA ASN A 62 -5.22 7.95 -9.43
C ASN A 62 -5.02 8.54 -8.04
N ALA A 63 -3.92 8.14 -7.39
CA ALA A 63 -3.61 8.58 -6.03
C ALA A 63 -2.43 9.55 -6.02
N THR A 64 -2.41 10.40 -5.01
CA THR A 64 -1.30 11.31 -4.73
C THR A 64 -0.66 10.90 -3.41
N VAL A 65 0.66 10.72 -3.41
CA VAL A 65 1.42 10.37 -2.21
C VAL A 65 1.54 11.59 -1.30
N ILE A 66 1.32 11.35 0.00
CA ILE A 66 1.65 12.30 1.05
C ILE A 66 3.06 11.94 1.54
N ASP A 67 4.01 12.87 1.38
CA ASP A 67 5.37 12.65 1.85
C ASP A 67 5.40 12.65 3.38
N SER A 68 5.96 11.59 3.96
CA SER A 68 6.09 11.42 5.42
C SER A 68 7.46 11.86 5.94
N SER A 69 8.24 12.57 5.13
CA SER A 69 9.60 12.96 5.47
C SER A 69 9.64 14.02 6.57
N GLU A 70 10.50 13.76 7.57
CA GLU A 70 10.86 14.75 8.57
C GLU A 70 12.08 15.56 8.13
N PHE A 71 12.86 15.03 7.19
CA PHE A 71 14.01 15.69 6.62
C PHE A 71 13.78 15.89 5.12
N ALA A 72 13.57 17.13 4.70
CA ALA A 72 13.37 17.46 3.29
C ALA A 72 14.57 18.29 2.79
N PHE A 73 15.31 17.73 1.87
CA PHE A 73 16.41 18.40 1.18
C PHE A 73 15.97 18.71 -0.26
N LYS A 74 15.78 19.97 -0.59
CA LYS A 74 15.35 20.39 -1.94
C LYS A 74 16.31 19.94 -3.02
N GLY A 75 17.59 19.89 -2.66
CA GLY A 75 18.58 19.31 -3.53
C GLY A 75 19.19 20.24 -4.56
N ASN A 76 19.99 19.64 -5.39
CA ASN A 76 20.69 20.26 -6.50
C ASN A 76 20.74 19.22 -7.65
N LYS A 77 21.56 19.44 -8.66
CA LYS A 77 21.65 18.53 -9.81
C LYS A 77 22.20 17.14 -9.46
N LYS A 78 22.87 16.99 -8.30
CA LYS A 78 23.48 15.72 -7.91
C LYS A 78 22.62 14.91 -6.94
N GLU A 79 21.92 15.59 -6.04
CA GLU A 79 21.14 14.91 -5.00
C GLU A 79 19.91 15.72 -4.59
N SER A 80 18.85 15.03 -4.24
CA SER A 80 17.61 15.65 -3.74
C SER A 80 16.82 14.60 -2.95
N SER A 81 15.96 15.05 -2.03
CA SER A 81 15.04 14.15 -1.34
C SER A 81 14.00 13.58 -2.31
N ILE A 82 13.66 12.34 -2.09
CA ILE A 82 12.48 11.71 -2.70
C ILE A 82 11.44 11.46 -1.61
N ALA A 83 10.20 11.17 -1.98
CA ALA A 83 9.14 10.94 -1.00
C ALA A 83 9.51 9.80 -0.05
N THR A 84 9.34 10.03 1.24
CA THR A 84 9.61 9.05 2.28
C THR A 84 8.35 8.23 2.54
N PRO A 85 8.45 6.88 2.61
CA PRO A 85 7.30 6.06 2.96
C PRO A 85 6.84 6.32 4.39
N TYR A 86 5.55 6.11 4.63
CA TYR A 86 4.95 6.17 5.96
C TYR A 86 5.46 5.04 6.87
N ALA A 87 5.63 3.85 6.30
CA ALA A 87 6.09 2.68 7.00
C ALA A 87 6.87 1.75 6.06
N MET A 88 7.70 0.92 6.64
CA MET A 88 8.38 -0.16 5.93
C MET A 88 8.14 -1.46 6.69
N LEU A 89 7.66 -2.48 6.00
CA LEU A 89 7.37 -3.77 6.62
C LEU A 89 8.15 -4.89 5.96
N SER A 90 8.51 -5.89 6.76
CA SER A 90 8.99 -7.18 6.27
C SER A 90 7.82 -8.13 6.26
N GLU A 91 7.48 -8.66 5.10
CA GLU A 91 6.32 -9.53 4.91
C GLU A 91 6.73 -10.86 4.33
N PHE A 92 6.46 -11.94 5.06
CA PHE A 92 6.75 -13.29 4.58
C PHE A 92 5.67 -13.72 3.60
N ILE A 93 6.09 -14.06 2.38
CA ILE A 93 5.21 -14.59 1.34
C ILE A 93 5.52 -16.08 1.19
N PRO A 94 4.58 -16.96 1.55
CA PRO A 94 4.82 -18.40 1.46
C PRO A 94 4.96 -18.88 0.02
N GLU A 95 5.61 -20.01 -0.17
CA GLU A 95 5.72 -20.61 -1.49
C GLU A 95 4.33 -20.96 -2.04
N LYS A 96 4.18 -20.81 -3.35
CA LYS A 96 2.94 -21.17 -4.03
C LYS A 96 3.24 -21.61 -5.47
N GLY A 97 2.91 -22.87 -5.77
CA GLY A 97 3.23 -23.45 -7.07
C GLY A 97 4.72 -23.43 -7.32
N ASP A 98 5.14 -22.88 -8.45
CA ASP A 98 6.55 -22.78 -8.83
C ASP A 98 7.28 -21.59 -8.18
N LYS A 99 6.55 -20.74 -7.46
CA LYS A 99 7.13 -19.56 -6.82
C LYS A 99 7.62 -19.91 -5.42
N PRO A 100 8.93 -19.76 -5.15
CA PRO A 100 9.48 -20.03 -3.83
C PRO A 100 9.02 -18.99 -2.81
N ALA A 101 9.11 -19.35 -1.54
CA ALA A 101 8.88 -18.39 -0.45
C ALA A 101 9.88 -17.25 -0.56
N HIS A 102 9.43 -16.03 -0.25
CA HIS A 102 10.28 -14.85 -0.27
C HIS A 102 9.77 -13.83 0.74
N ILE A 103 10.57 -12.81 0.97
CA ILE A 103 10.22 -11.72 1.87
C ILE A 103 10.03 -10.46 1.04
N HIS A 104 8.91 -9.78 1.23
CA HIS A 104 8.74 -8.42 0.72
C HIS A 104 9.31 -7.43 1.73
N MET A 105 10.15 -6.53 1.25
CA MET A 105 10.50 -5.30 1.97
C MET A 105 9.58 -4.24 1.39
N ASP A 106 8.45 -4.02 2.04
CA ASP A 106 7.35 -3.20 1.52
C ASP A 106 7.48 -1.75 1.97
N PHE A 107 7.59 -0.85 1.00
CA PHE A 107 7.53 0.60 1.22
C PHE A 107 6.07 1.03 1.13
N ILE A 108 5.48 1.37 2.26
CA ILE A 108 4.06 1.72 2.34
C ILE A 108 3.90 3.23 2.40
N PHE A 109 3.18 3.79 1.43
CA PHE A 109 2.92 5.22 1.36
C PHE A 109 1.48 5.52 1.79
N VAL A 110 1.27 6.64 2.49
CA VAL A 110 -0.06 7.19 2.68
C VAL A 110 -0.39 8.04 1.46
N CYS A 111 -1.55 7.81 0.89
CA CYS A 111 -2.00 8.47 -0.32
C CYS A 111 -3.41 9.03 -0.14
N ILE A 112 -3.73 10.05 -0.93
CA ILE A 112 -5.07 10.64 -1.01
C ILE A 112 -5.55 10.50 -2.46
N ALA A 113 -6.83 10.21 -2.63
CA ALA A 113 -7.45 10.15 -3.94
C ALA A 113 -8.92 10.57 -3.85
N ASP A 114 -9.46 11.01 -4.98
CA ASP A 114 -10.89 11.24 -5.09
C ASP A 114 -11.62 9.90 -5.03
N GLU A 115 -12.77 9.88 -4.35
CA GLU A 115 -13.55 8.65 -4.20
C GLU A 115 -14.33 8.37 -5.48
N GLU A 116 -13.60 7.97 -6.52
CA GLU A 116 -14.20 7.51 -7.76
C GLU A 116 -14.55 6.02 -7.64
N ILE A 117 -15.39 5.54 -8.55
CA ILE A 117 -15.75 4.11 -8.59
C ILE A 117 -14.52 3.32 -9.00
N PRO A 118 -13.96 2.47 -8.13
CA PRO A 118 -12.79 1.68 -8.48
C PRO A 118 -13.17 0.55 -9.43
N ARG A 119 -12.19 0.12 -10.23
CA ARG A 119 -12.36 -0.98 -11.18
C ARG A 119 -11.20 -1.94 -11.04
N LYS A 120 -11.50 -3.20 -10.74
CA LYS A 120 -10.46 -4.21 -10.74
C LYS A 120 -9.88 -4.35 -12.16
N ARG A 121 -8.57 -4.35 -12.28
CA ARG A 121 -7.87 -4.40 -13.56
C ARG A 121 -6.88 -5.55 -13.68
N GLU A 122 -6.40 -6.03 -12.54
CA GLU A 122 -5.45 -7.12 -12.47
C GLU A 122 -6.16 -8.47 -12.28
N THR A 123 -5.63 -9.52 -12.89
CA THR A 123 -6.21 -10.87 -12.77
C THR A 123 -6.14 -11.43 -11.36
N GLU A 124 -5.18 -10.98 -10.55
CA GLU A 124 -5.01 -11.42 -9.17
C GLU A 124 -5.98 -10.76 -8.19
N VAL A 125 -6.63 -9.69 -8.62
CA VAL A 125 -7.61 -8.94 -7.82
C VAL A 125 -9.02 -9.40 -8.17
N ALA A 126 -9.75 -9.89 -7.17
CA ALA A 126 -11.12 -10.36 -7.34
C ALA A 126 -12.13 -9.24 -7.18
N ASP A 127 -11.84 -8.25 -6.33
CA ASP A 127 -12.74 -7.15 -6.04
C ASP A 127 -11.95 -5.93 -5.55
N VAL A 128 -12.54 -4.75 -5.68
CA VAL A 128 -11.96 -3.48 -5.22
C VAL A 128 -13.07 -2.67 -4.56
N LYS A 129 -12.80 -2.08 -3.41
CA LYS A 129 -13.82 -1.37 -2.66
C LYS A 129 -13.23 -0.25 -1.79
N TRP A 130 -13.94 0.88 -1.75
CA TRP A 130 -13.73 1.86 -0.69
C TRP A 130 -14.43 1.37 0.57
N MET A 131 -13.68 1.20 1.65
CA MET A 131 -14.21 0.73 2.93
C MET A 131 -14.13 1.82 3.99
N THR A 132 -15.18 1.95 4.78
CA THR A 132 -15.12 2.74 6.01
C THR A 132 -14.12 2.07 6.98
N TRP A 133 -13.63 2.81 7.96
CA TRP A 133 -12.71 2.23 8.96
C TRP A 133 -13.32 1.02 9.68
N GLU A 134 -14.62 1.09 9.97
CA GLU A 134 -15.32 -0.03 10.58
C GLU A 134 -15.33 -1.27 9.68
N GLU A 135 -15.59 -1.08 8.39
CA GLU A 135 -15.54 -2.18 7.41
C GLU A 135 -14.14 -2.77 7.30
N VAL A 136 -13.10 -1.93 7.31
CA VAL A 136 -11.71 -2.39 7.29
C VAL A 136 -11.43 -3.29 8.50
N LEU A 137 -11.82 -2.87 9.70
CA LEU A 137 -11.60 -3.63 10.93
C LEU A 137 -12.34 -4.97 10.94
N LYS A 138 -13.45 -5.09 10.20
CA LYS A 138 -14.25 -6.32 10.09
C LYS A 138 -13.90 -7.18 8.89
N SER A 139 -13.00 -6.72 8.02
CA SER A 139 -12.73 -7.36 6.72
C SER A 139 -11.87 -8.62 6.78
N GLY A 140 -11.29 -8.95 7.94
CA GLY A 140 -10.35 -10.06 8.04
C GLY A 140 -8.95 -9.75 7.49
N THR A 141 -8.65 -8.49 7.24
CA THR A 141 -7.35 -8.04 6.72
C THR A 141 -6.21 -8.25 7.71
N PHE A 142 -4.98 -7.98 7.28
CA PHE A 142 -3.79 -8.12 8.11
C PHE A 142 -3.76 -7.11 9.25
N GLU A 143 -3.06 -7.47 10.32
CA GLU A 143 -2.99 -6.65 11.55
C GLU A 143 -2.39 -5.26 11.30
N SER A 144 -1.40 -5.15 10.43
CA SER A 144 -0.81 -3.85 10.09
C SER A 144 -1.83 -2.86 9.51
N ILE A 145 -2.74 -3.36 8.69
CA ILE A 145 -3.80 -2.55 8.09
C ILE A 145 -4.84 -2.16 9.14
N LYS A 146 -5.17 -3.09 10.05
CA LYS A 146 -6.05 -2.80 11.20
C LYS A 146 -5.47 -1.75 12.12
N GLU A 147 -4.16 -1.82 12.38
CA GLU A 147 -3.46 -0.81 13.19
C GLU A 147 -3.57 0.58 12.56
N PHE A 148 -3.38 0.67 11.26
CA PHE A 148 -3.58 1.93 10.55
C PHE A 148 -5.01 2.44 10.68
N ALA A 149 -6.01 1.55 10.52
CA ALA A 149 -7.42 1.91 10.67
C ALA A 149 -7.74 2.42 12.08
N ARG A 150 -7.23 1.75 13.11
CA ARG A 150 -7.40 2.18 14.52
C ARG A 150 -6.80 3.56 14.73
N LYS A 151 -5.61 3.80 14.21
CA LYS A 151 -4.95 5.11 14.30
C LYS A 151 -5.80 6.21 13.67
N MET A 152 -6.38 5.95 12.50
CA MET A 152 -7.24 6.93 11.82
C MET A 152 -8.52 7.22 12.60
N VAL A 153 -9.12 6.20 13.19
CA VAL A 153 -10.29 6.36 14.05
C VAL A 153 -9.95 7.22 15.28
N ASP A 154 -8.81 6.94 15.93
CA ASP A 154 -8.36 7.69 17.11
C ASP A 154 -8.05 9.15 16.79
N GLU A 155 -7.39 9.41 15.66
CA GLU A 155 -7.11 10.78 15.22
C GLU A 155 -8.40 11.56 14.96
N LYS A 156 -9.39 10.94 14.33
CA LYS A 156 -10.68 11.56 14.08
C LYS A 156 -11.45 11.87 15.35
N ALA A 157 -11.35 11.00 16.36
CA ALA A 157 -12.02 11.20 17.64
C ALA A 157 -11.43 12.38 18.46
N LYS A 158 -10.19 12.80 18.16
CA LYS A 158 -9.51 13.93 18.80
C LYS A 158 -9.84 15.29 18.18
N MET A 159 -10.54 15.31 17.07
CA MET A 159 -10.89 16.54 16.36
C MET A 159 -12.13 17.21 16.91
#